data_671f8746809d41653ab526fa417cc22a
#
_entry.id   671f8746809d41653ab526fa417cc22a
#
_cell.length_a   1.000
_cell.length_b   1.000
_cell.length_c   1.000
_cell.angle_alpha   90.00
_cell.angle_beta   90.00
_cell.angle_gamma   90.00
#
_symmetry.space_group_name_H-M   'P 1'
#
loop_
_entity.id
_entity.type
_entity.pdbx_description
1 polymer ?
#
loop_
_entity_poly.entity_id
_entity_poly.type
_entity_poly.pdbx_seq_one_letter_code
_entity_poly.pdbx_strand_id
1 'polypeptide(L)' 'MGKRQGISKDLRRYLPHGYGQEVAGQFKCSVSKVYHVVCGQLTDYRILEALLDIIQRNAALEKKLERQNHKTKPKSND' A
#
# COMPACT_ATOMS: atom_id res chain seq x y z
N MET A 1 11.87 -18.13 13.53
CA MET A 1 11.69 -17.88 12.69
C MET A 1 11.70 -16.66 12.38
N GLY A 2 12.30 -15.96 12.39
CA GLY A 2 12.53 -14.77 12.03
C GLY A 2 11.55 -14.14 11.31
N LYS A 3 10.51 -13.86 11.69
CA LYS A 3 9.68 -13.31 10.97
C LYS A 3 9.92 -11.96 10.72
N ARG A 4 10.13 -11.45 9.63
CA ARG A 4 10.27 -10.10 9.32
C ARG A 4 8.95 -9.47 9.32
N GLN A 5 8.85 -8.21 9.71
CA GLN A 5 7.61 -7.51 9.75
C GLN A 5 7.35 -6.76 8.51
N GLY A 6 7.63 -7.28 7.43
CA GLY A 6 7.38 -6.60 6.16
C GLY A 6 5.92 -6.69 5.75
N ILE A 7 5.58 -6.00 4.67
CA ILE A 7 4.24 -6.03 4.14
C ILE A 7 4.18 -7.15 3.09
N SER A 8 3.18 -8.00 3.17
CA SER A 8 3.11 -9.13 2.27
C SER A 8 2.88 -8.67 0.83
N LYS A 9 3.20 -9.56 -0.11
CA LYS A 9 3.04 -9.21 -1.50
C LYS A 9 1.60 -8.93 -1.83
N ASP A 10 0.67 -9.64 -1.24
CA ASP A 10 -0.72 -9.45 -1.52
C ASP A 10 -1.17 -8.05 -1.14
N LEU A 11 -0.61 -7.51 -0.08
CA LEU A 11 -0.99 -6.19 0.36
C LEU A 11 -0.25 -5.10 -0.39
N ARG A 12 0.96 -5.41 -0.88
CA ARG A 12 1.71 -4.41 -1.60
C ARG A 12 1.03 -3.94 -2.86
N ARG A 13 0.19 -4.77 -3.41
CA ARG A 13 -0.49 -4.40 -4.64
C ARG A 13 -1.40 -3.19 -4.45
N TYR A 14 -1.76 -2.89 -3.20
CA TYR A 14 -2.59 -1.75 -2.93
C TYR A 14 -1.80 -0.47 -2.73
N LEU A 15 -0.49 -0.53 -2.78
CA LEU A 15 0.33 0.65 -2.64
C LEU A 15 0.42 1.36 -3.98
N PRO A 16 0.08 2.63 -4.05
CA PRO A 16 0.08 3.33 -5.32
C PRO A 16 1.48 3.70 -5.77
N HIS A 17 1.62 4.09 -7.02
CA HIS A 17 2.88 4.51 -7.54
C HIS A 17 3.32 5.72 -6.75
N GLY A 18 4.54 5.80 -6.40
CA GLY A 18 5.07 6.94 -5.69
C GLY A 18 4.81 6.93 -4.20
N TYR A 19 4.29 5.81 -3.69
CA TYR A 19 4.02 5.76 -2.27
C TYR A 19 5.28 5.94 -1.44
N GLY A 20 6.41 5.46 -1.95
CA GLY A 20 7.66 5.58 -1.22
C GLY A 20 8.06 7.02 -1.02
N GLN A 21 7.91 7.82 -2.07
CA GLN A 21 8.25 9.22 -1.97
C GLN A 21 7.30 9.97 -1.08
N GLU A 22 6.05 9.64 -1.16
CA GLU A 22 5.04 10.29 -0.35
C GLU A 22 5.28 10.04 1.13
N VAL A 23 5.51 8.79 1.49
CA VAL A 23 5.73 8.45 2.88
C VAL A 23 7.06 9.00 3.36
N ALA A 24 8.09 8.93 2.51
CA ALA A 24 9.38 9.46 2.88
C ALA A 24 9.31 10.96 3.16
N GLY A 25 8.56 11.68 2.35
CA GLY A 25 8.39 13.10 2.57
C GLY A 25 7.63 13.38 3.86
N GLN A 26 6.66 12.54 4.15
CA GLN A 26 5.86 12.70 5.33
C GLN A 26 6.70 12.56 6.61
N PHE A 27 7.61 11.62 6.61
CA PHE A 27 8.44 11.39 7.78
C PHE A 27 9.84 11.96 7.64
N LYS A 28 10.08 12.69 6.57
CA LYS A 28 11.40 13.28 6.30
C LYS A 28 12.51 12.26 6.37
N CYS A 29 12.34 11.19 5.68
CA CYS A 29 13.37 10.16 5.60
C CYS A 29 13.59 9.81 4.15
N SER A 30 14.50 8.88 3.90
CA SER A 30 14.80 8.51 2.53
C SER A 30 13.80 7.52 1.98
N VAL A 31 13.64 7.49 0.69
CA VAL A 31 12.77 6.54 0.03
C VAL A 31 13.26 5.13 0.28
N SER A 32 14.59 4.96 0.32
CA SER A 32 15.15 3.64 0.60
C SER A 32 14.69 3.10 1.94
N LYS A 33 14.60 3.99 2.91
CA LYS A 33 14.16 3.55 4.22
C LYS A 33 12.73 3.01 4.15
N VAL A 34 11.88 3.69 3.40
CA VAL A 34 10.49 3.25 3.27
C VAL A 34 10.45 1.86 2.63
N TYR A 35 11.24 1.66 1.60
CA TYR A 35 11.27 0.37 0.94
C TYR A 35 11.81 -0.74 1.85
N HIS A 36 12.80 -0.40 2.69
CA HIS A 36 13.32 -1.39 3.62
C HIS A 36 12.26 -1.79 4.64
N VAL A 37 11.41 -0.85 5.02
CA VAL A 37 10.33 -1.18 5.93
C VAL A 37 9.31 -2.09 5.22
N VAL A 38 9.02 -1.79 3.98
CA VAL A 38 8.08 -2.61 3.21
C VAL A 38 8.61 -4.04 3.08
N CYS A 39 9.91 -4.19 2.82
CA CYS A 39 10.49 -5.50 2.66
C CYS A 39 10.74 -6.25 3.95
N GLY A 40 10.61 -5.57 5.08
CA GLY A 40 10.83 -6.22 6.34
C GLY A 40 12.27 -6.18 6.82
N GLN A 41 13.14 -5.47 6.12
CA GLN A 41 14.52 -5.38 6.52
C GLN A 41 14.72 -4.38 7.64
N LEU A 42 13.79 -3.47 7.79
CA LEU A 42 13.87 -2.46 8.81
C LEU A 42 12.52 -2.35 9.46
N THR A 43 12.46 -2.21 10.76
CA THR A 43 11.20 -2.08 11.44
C THR A 43 11.02 -0.66 11.93
N ASP A 44 10.01 0.01 11.42
CA ASP A 44 9.69 1.34 11.87
C ASP A 44 8.17 1.40 11.90
N TYR A 45 7.62 1.34 13.08
CA TYR A 45 6.18 1.21 13.21
C TYR A 45 5.42 2.43 12.70
N ARG A 46 6.02 3.59 12.75
CA ARG A 46 5.34 4.78 12.22
C ARG A 46 5.18 4.70 10.73
N ILE A 47 6.26 4.33 10.06
CA ILE A 47 6.19 4.18 8.61
C ILE A 47 5.28 3.03 8.25
N LEU A 48 5.37 1.94 8.99
CA LEU A 48 4.54 0.79 8.73
C LEU A 48 3.07 1.13 8.87
N GLU A 49 2.74 1.88 9.89
CA GLU A 49 1.37 2.29 10.12
C GLU A 49 0.86 3.15 8.96
N ALA A 50 1.67 4.07 8.48
CA ALA A 50 1.29 4.90 7.36
C ALA A 50 1.05 4.07 6.11
N LEU A 51 1.92 3.09 5.88
CA LEU A 51 1.77 2.23 4.73
C LEU A 51 0.49 1.40 4.81
N LEU A 52 0.22 0.87 6.00
CA LEU A 52 -0.99 0.08 6.17
C LEU A 52 -2.24 0.93 6.01
N ASP A 53 -2.17 2.17 6.41
CA ASP A 53 -3.28 3.07 6.24
C ASP A 53 -3.59 3.27 4.75
N ILE A 54 -2.55 3.46 3.96
CA ILE A 54 -2.73 3.60 2.53
C ILE A 54 -3.33 2.33 1.93
N ILE A 55 -2.83 1.19 2.37
CA ILE A 55 -3.32 -0.08 1.88
C ILE A 55 -4.80 -0.25 2.20
N GLN A 56 -5.18 0.07 3.42
CA GLN A 56 -6.57 -0.07 3.82
C GLN A 56 -7.49 0.82 3.01
N ARG A 57 -7.05 2.03 2.78
CA ARG A 57 -7.85 2.95 1.98
C ARG A 57 -8.02 2.46 0.56
N ASN A 58 -6.95 2.00 -0.04
CA ASN A 58 -7.02 1.55 -1.42
C ASN A 58 -7.78 0.24 -1.56
N ALA A 59 -7.65 -0.63 -0.57
CA ALA A 59 -8.39 -1.88 -0.60
C ALA A 59 -9.89 -1.61 -0.51
N ALA A 60 -10.27 -0.66 0.32
CA ALA A 60 -11.67 -0.32 0.46
C ALA A 60 -12.22 0.27 -0.84
N LEU A 61 -11.39 1.10 -1.48
CA LEU A 61 -11.78 1.71 -2.72
C LEU A 61 -11.96 0.66 -3.81
N GLU A 62 -11.05 -0.28 -3.84
CA GLU A 62 -11.11 -1.30 -4.84
C GLU A 62 -12.37 -2.14 -4.69
N LYS A 63 -12.75 -2.42 -3.47
CA LYS A 63 -13.95 -3.19 -3.24
C LYS A 63 -15.17 -2.42 -3.69
N LYS A 64 -15.17 -1.12 -3.46
CA LYS A 64 -16.26 -0.30 -3.91
C LYS A 64 -16.34 -0.30 -5.41
N LEU A 65 -15.24 -0.17 -6.08
CA LEU A 65 -15.22 -0.16 -7.53
C LEU A 65 -15.73 -1.48 -8.08
N GLU A 66 -15.32 -2.56 -7.48
CA GLU A 66 -15.74 -3.85 -7.93
C GLU A 66 -17.25 -3.98 -7.84
N ARG A 67 -17.81 -3.47 -6.76
CA ARG A 67 -19.21 -3.55 -6.61
C ARG A 67 -19.90 -2.77 -7.65
N GLN A 68 -19.46 -1.59 -7.93
CA GLN A 68 -20.06 -0.77 -8.95
C GLN A 68 -19.90 -1.35 -10.33
N ASN A 69 -18.74 -1.87 -10.61
CA ASN A 69 -18.53 -2.44 -11.92
C ASN A 69 -19.43 -3.63 -12.13
N HIS A 70 -19.70 -4.33 -11.07
CA HIS A 70 -20.53 -5.47 -11.19
C HIS A 70 -21.91 -5.03 -11.56
N LYS A 71 -22.39 -3.96 -11.01
CA LYS A 71 -23.64 -3.51 -11.34
C LYS A 71 -23.71 -2.92 -12.65
N THR A 72 -22.94 -2.01 -12.96
CA THR A 72 -23.04 -1.34 -14.20
C THR A 72 -22.43 -2.09 -15.28
N LYS A 73 -21.72 -2.95 -15.18
CA LYS A 73 -21.19 -3.67 -16.21
C LYS A 73 -20.94 -2.98 -17.38
N PRO A 74 -20.31 -2.48 -17.66
CA PRO A 74 -20.07 -1.73 -18.85
C PRO A 74 -19.67 -2.32 -20.02
N LYS A 75 -19.46 -2.25 -20.35
CA LYS A 75 -19.04 -2.46 -21.22
C LYS A 75 -18.29 -2.11 -21.81
N SER A 76 -17.97 -1.92 -21.86
CA SER A 76 -17.27 -1.61 -22.33
C SER A 76 -16.71 -1.15 -22.71
N ASN A 77 -16.59 -0.77 -22.71
CA ASN A 77 -16.02 -0.31 -23.00
C ASN A 77 -15.64 -0.05 -23.40
N ASP A 78 -15.81 0.04 -23.52
CA ASP A 78 -15.54 0.24 -23.87
C ASP A 78 -15.31 0.43 -24.07
#